data_27c35bd267a80df03057bbe480756b8d
#
_entry.id   27c35bd267a80df03057bbe480756b8d
#
_cell.length_a   1.000
_cell.length_b   1.000
_cell.length_c   1.000
_cell.angle_alpha   90.00
_cell.angle_beta   90.00
_cell.angle_gamma   90.00
#
_symmetry.space_group_name_H-M   'P 1'
#
loop_
_entity.id
_entity.type
_entity.pdbx_description
1 polymer ?
#
loop_
_entity_poly.entity_id
_entity_poly.type
_entity_poly.pdbx_seq_one_letter_code
_entity_poly.pdbx_strand_id
1 'polypeptide(L)'
;KAAAARIARGKVEVYIGVETQEGGDIAVTVNHAVAEHYLTALHELADKYGLRDDVSVMSLAKLPDVLGSERIEQDADEMTRDVLSVFGEACDNFDEMRTREGAKLAEDVRNRASEIERMVGEVEVRSPERVREYREKLLARMKEVLADTSIDETRIVTEAAIYADKTAVDEETVRLRSHLQQLDGMLNEVKPVGRKLDFLVQEMN
;
A
#
# COMPACT_ATOMS: atom_id res chain seq x y z
N LYS A 1 6.77 -14.95 6.81
CA LYS A 1 8.20 -14.53 6.70
C LYS A 1 8.46 -13.88 5.35
N ALA A 2 8.04 -14.47 4.21
CA ALA A 2 8.28 -13.94 2.87
C ALA A 2 7.70 -12.51 2.68
N ALA A 3 6.44 -12.25 3.07
CA ALA A 3 5.82 -10.92 3.01
C ALA A 3 6.57 -9.88 3.84
N ALA A 4 6.97 -10.24 5.08
CA ALA A 4 7.68 -9.33 5.98
C ALA A 4 9.10 -8.95 5.51
N ALA A 5 9.69 -9.73 4.63
CA ALA A 5 10.99 -9.42 4.03
C ALA A 5 10.88 -8.32 2.93
N ARG A 6 9.71 -8.18 2.29
CA ARG A 6 9.49 -7.25 1.19
C ARG A 6 8.70 -6.00 1.59
N ILE A 7 7.78 -6.12 2.55
CA ILE A 7 6.88 -5.03 2.95
C ILE A 7 7.28 -4.53 4.34
N ALA A 8 7.94 -3.38 4.38
CA ALA A 8 8.47 -2.80 5.62
C ALA A 8 7.38 -2.16 6.51
N ARG A 9 6.22 -1.79 5.97
CA ARG A 9 5.17 -1.07 6.71
C ARG A 9 3.79 -1.33 6.12
N GLY A 10 2.80 -1.55 6.99
CA GLY A 10 1.40 -1.72 6.64
C GLY A 10 0.82 -3.02 7.22
N LYS A 11 -0.50 -3.14 7.17
CA LYS A 11 -1.20 -4.41 7.42
C LYS A 11 -1.34 -5.12 6.07
N VAL A 12 -0.88 -6.35 6.00
CA VAL A 12 -0.95 -7.18 4.80
C VAL A 12 -1.82 -8.39 5.10
N GLU A 13 -2.83 -8.60 4.30
CA GLU A 13 -3.65 -9.79 4.30
C GLU A 13 -3.41 -10.53 2.97
N VAL A 14 -3.13 -11.82 3.07
CA VAL A 14 -2.85 -12.66 1.91
C VAL A 14 -3.88 -13.78 1.89
N TYR A 15 -4.59 -13.90 0.79
CA TYR A 15 -5.54 -15.00 0.53
C TYR A 15 -4.96 -15.89 -0.56
N ILE A 16 -4.84 -17.18 -0.26
CA ILE A 16 -4.32 -18.17 -1.20
C ILE A 16 -5.44 -19.19 -1.43
N GLY A 17 -5.92 -19.29 -2.65
CA GLY A 17 -6.84 -20.33 -3.10
C GLY A 17 -6.06 -21.36 -3.92
N VAL A 18 -6.24 -22.63 -3.62
CA VAL A 18 -5.72 -23.75 -4.42
C VAL A 18 -6.92 -24.51 -4.96
N GLU A 19 -7.08 -24.51 -6.26
CA GLU A 19 -8.11 -25.30 -6.94
C GLU A 19 -7.45 -26.50 -7.62
N THR A 20 -7.89 -27.69 -7.21
CA THR A 20 -7.46 -28.94 -7.86
C THR A 20 -8.39 -29.22 -9.04
N GLN A 21 -7.86 -29.48 -10.22
CA GLN A 21 -8.70 -29.90 -11.35
C GLN A 21 -9.32 -31.26 -11.04
N GLU A 22 -10.65 -31.32 -11.06
CA GLU A 22 -11.40 -32.57 -10.87
C GLU A 22 -10.98 -33.60 -11.94
N GLY A 23 -10.47 -34.73 -11.51
CA GLY A 23 -10.23 -35.91 -12.37
C GLY A 23 -8.83 -36.50 -12.36
N GLY A 24 -7.82 -35.82 -11.75
CA GLY A 24 -6.43 -36.34 -11.76
C GLY A 24 -5.99 -37.08 -10.50
N ASP A 25 -6.72 -36.91 -9.40
CA ASP A 25 -6.20 -37.28 -8.07
C ASP A 25 -6.73 -38.60 -7.50
N ILE A 26 -7.37 -39.42 -8.30
CA ILE A 26 -7.88 -40.73 -7.87
C ILE A 26 -7.21 -41.84 -8.69
N ALA A 27 -6.36 -42.61 -8.03
CA ALA A 27 -5.85 -43.87 -8.55
C ALA A 27 -6.80 -45.04 -8.19
N VAL A 28 -7.20 -45.81 -9.17
CA VAL A 28 -7.91 -47.07 -8.92
C VAL A 28 -6.87 -48.16 -8.73
N THR A 29 -6.88 -48.78 -7.55
CA THR A 29 -5.94 -49.85 -7.21
C THR A 29 -6.67 -51.19 -7.16
N VAL A 30 -5.95 -52.26 -7.51
CA VAL A 30 -6.45 -53.63 -7.42
C VAL A 30 -5.78 -54.32 -6.23
N ASN A 31 -6.60 -54.81 -5.28
CA ASN A 31 -6.10 -55.64 -4.19
C ASN A 31 -5.98 -57.09 -4.64
N HIS A 32 -4.82 -57.43 -5.20
CA HIS A 32 -4.55 -58.74 -5.73
C HIS A 32 -4.71 -59.88 -4.71
N ALA A 33 -4.33 -59.64 -3.43
CA ALA A 33 -4.45 -60.65 -2.39
C ALA A 33 -5.92 -61.03 -2.12
N VAL A 34 -6.79 -60.01 -2.03
CA VAL A 34 -8.23 -60.20 -1.81
C VAL A 34 -8.87 -60.88 -3.05
N ALA A 35 -8.48 -60.44 -4.26
CA ALA A 35 -8.95 -61.02 -5.52
C ALA A 35 -8.61 -62.51 -5.64
N GLU A 36 -7.39 -62.92 -5.28
CA GLU A 36 -6.94 -64.31 -5.23
C GLU A 36 -7.74 -65.15 -4.23
N HIS A 37 -7.98 -64.64 -3.04
CA HIS A 37 -8.79 -65.32 -2.04
C HIS A 37 -10.23 -65.55 -2.51
N TYR A 38 -10.84 -64.55 -3.12
CA TYR A 38 -12.18 -64.69 -3.74
C TYR A 38 -12.21 -65.70 -4.86
N LEU A 39 -11.24 -65.67 -5.78
CA LEU A 39 -11.14 -66.65 -6.86
C LEU A 39 -11.03 -68.08 -6.34
N THR A 40 -10.17 -68.32 -5.34
CA THR A 40 -9.97 -69.62 -4.75
C THR A 40 -11.29 -70.13 -4.12
N ALA A 41 -11.97 -69.27 -3.33
CA ALA A 41 -13.22 -69.60 -2.68
C ALA A 41 -14.36 -69.90 -3.68
N LEU A 42 -14.44 -69.10 -4.79
CA LEU A 42 -15.45 -69.30 -5.81
C LEU A 42 -15.24 -70.61 -6.60
N HIS A 43 -14.00 -70.95 -6.95
CA HIS A 43 -13.65 -72.21 -7.58
C HIS A 43 -13.96 -73.39 -6.64
N GLU A 44 -13.65 -73.30 -5.33
CA GLU A 44 -14.01 -74.35 -4.35
C GLU A 44 -15.54 -74.55 -4.28
N LEU A 45 -16.33 -73.50 -4.31
CA LEU A 45 -17.80 -73.57 -4.36
C LEU A 45 -18.30 -74.25 -5.65
N ALA A 46 -17.74 -73.85 -6.78
CA ALA A 46 -18.11 -74.46 -8.11
C ALA A 46 -17.85 -75.94 -8.08
N ASP A 47 -16.67 -76.34 -7.65
CA ASP A 47 -16.26 -77.76 -7.64
C ASP A 47 -17.09 -78.57 -6.62
N LYS A 48 -17.26 -78.08 -5.42
CA LYS A 48 -17.96 -78.81 -4.33
C LYS A 48 -19.44 -79.03 -4.60
N TYR A 49 -20.09 -78.06 -5.21
CA TYR A 49 -21.55 -78.08 -5.41
C TYR A 49 -21.95 -78.35 -6.87
N GLY A 50 -21.00 -78.59 -7.77
CA GLY A 50 -21.25 -78.84 -9.18
C GLY A 50 -21.87 -77.64 -9.89
N LEU A 51 -21.49 -76.44 -9.50
CA LEU A 51 -21.99 -75.21 -10.08
C LEU A 51 -21.14 -74.80 -11.29
N ARG A 52 -21.76 -74.08 -12.22
CA ARG A 52 -21.03 -73.57 -13.34
C ARG A 52 -20.08 -72.44 -12.89
N ASP A 53 -18.81 -72.54 -13.22
CA ASP A 53 -17.87 -71.49 -13.09
C ASP A 53 -18.14 -70.36 -14.12
N ASP A 54 -18.65 -69.25 -13.67
CA ASP A 54 -18.98 -68.10 -14.52
C ASP A 54 -18.30 -66.81 -14.00
N VAL A 55 -17.18 -66.94 -13.27
CA VAL A 55 -16.42 -65.83 -12.76
C VAL A 55 -15.90 -64.98 -13.90
N SER A 56 -16.37 -63.77 -13.97
CA SER A 56 -15.92 -62.75 -14.91
C SER A 56 -15.13 -61.64 -14.23
N VAL A 57 -14.35 -60.89 -14.98
CA VAL A 57 -13.62 -59.69 -14.46
C VAL A 57 -14.59 -58.75 -13.76
N MET A 58 -15.80 -58.55 -14.35
CA MET A 58 -16.79 -57.64 -13.76
C MET A 58 -17.42 -58.18 -12.47
N SER A 59 -17.60 -59.52 -12.37
CA SER A 59 -18.10 -60.12 -11.13
C SER A 59 -17.06 -60.05 -10.01
N LEU A 60 -15.79 -60.29 -10.31
CA LEU A 60 -14.68 -60.19 -9.36
C LEU A 60 -14.46 -58.72 -8.91
N ALA A 61 -14.49 -57.78 -9.86
CA ALA A 61 -14.29 -56.36 -9.56
C ALA A 61 -15.36 -55.74 -8.66
N LYS A 62 -16.58 -56.35 -8.61
CA LYS A 62 -17.70 -55.92 -7.76
C LYS A 62 -17.63 -56.50 -6.35
N LEU A 63 -16.76 -57.45 -6.09
CA LEU A 63 -16.61 -58.00 -4.73
C LEU A 63 -15.95 -56.97 -3.81
N PRO A 64 -16.32 -56.97 -2.53
CA PRO A 64 -15.78 -56.01 -1.57
C PRO A 64 -14.26 -56.03 -1.54
N ASP A 65 -13.66 -54.86 -1.43
CA ASP A 65 -12.22 -54.66 -1.25
C ASP A 65 -11.31 -55.18 -2.39
N VAL A 66 -11.87 -55.61 -3.54
CA VAL A 66 -11.09 -55.99 -4.72
C VAL A 66 -10.59 -54.77 -5.46
N LEU A 67 -11.45 -53.77 -5.63
CA LEU A 67 -11.05 -52.47 -6.17
C LEU A 67 -11.07 -51.42 -5.07
N GLY A 68 -9.99 -50.68 -4.94
CA GLY A 68 -9.84 -49.52 -4.10
C GLY A 68 -9.72 -48.27 -4.93
N SER A 69 -10.08 -47.13 -4.34
CA SER A 69 -9.76 -45.80 -4.86
C SER A 69 -8.94 -45.07 -3.84
N GLU A 70 -7.75 -44.70 -4.20
CA GLU A 70 -6.85 -43.90 -3.35
C GLU A 70 -6.71 -42.53 -3.97
N ARG A 71 -6.81 -41.49 -3.12
CA ARG A 71 -6.43 -40.15 -3.54
C ARG A 71 -4.91 -40.10 -3.66
N ILE A 72 -4.43 -39.63 -4.76
CA ILE A 72 -3.01 -39.32 -4.93
C ILE A 72 -2.73 -38.12 -4.02
N GLU A 73 -1.93 -38.31 -2.97
CA GLU A 73 -1.46 -37.20 -2.15
C GLU A 73 -0.57 -36.31 -3.03
N GLN A 74 -0.96 -35.03 -3.14
CA GLN A 74 -0.13 -34.04 -3.81
C GLN A 74 1.17 -33.85 -3.03
N ASP A 75 2.27 -33.72 -3.73
CA ASP A 75 3.57 -33.41 -3.13
C ASP A 75 3.50 -32.02 -2.45
N ALA A 76 3.53 -32.02 -1.12
CA ALA A 76 3.49 -30.79 -0.31
C ALA A 76 4.64 -29.83 -0.65
N ASP A 77 5.78 -30.35 -1.07
CA ASP A 77 6.96 -29.56 -1.43
C ASP A 77 6.75 -28.89 -2.82
N GLU A 78 6.09 -29.58 -3.74
CA GLU A 78 5.72 -29.03 -5.05
C GLU A 78 4.68 -27.93 -4.89
N MET A 79 3.60 -28.19 -4.15
CA MET A 79 2.58 -27.18 -3.85
C MET A 79 3.17 -25.95 -3.15
N THR A 80 4.09 -26.17 -2.21
CA THR A 80 4.78 -25.05 -1.52
C THR A 80 5.60 -24.22 -2.49
N ARG A 81 6.31 -24.85 -3.44
CA ARG A 81 7.08 -24.14 -4.46
C ARG A 81 6.19 -23.30 -5.36
N ASP A 82 5.06 -23.87 -5.82
CA ASP A 82 4.12 -23.18 -6.69
C ASP A 82 3.48 -21.99 -6.00
N VAL A 83 3.01 -22.17 -4.76
CA VAL A 83 2.47 -21.09 -3.94
C VAL A 83 3.50 -19.97 -3.72
N LEU A 84 4.76 -20.32 -3.44
CA LEU A 84 5.82 -19.31 -3.25
C LEU A 84 6.17 -18.59 -4.56
N SER A 85 6.10 -19.25 -5.70
CA SER A 85 6.31 -18.64 -7.02
C SER A 85 5.23 -17.60 -7.31
N VAL A 86 3.96 -17.98 -7.23
CA VAL A 86 2.81 -17.07 -7.45
C VAL A 86 2.82 -15.92 -6.44
N PHE A 87 3.14 -16.20 -5.19
CA PHE A 87 3.28 -15.16 -4.16
C PHE A 87 4.43 -14.20 -4.49
N GLY A 88 5.53 -14.70 -5.04
CA GLY A 88 6.65 -13.88 -5.52
C GLY A 88 6.22 -12.90 -6.60
N GLU A 89 5.53 -13.38 -7.64
CA GLU A 89 4.99 -12.56 -8.73
C GLU A 89 3.99 -11.50 -8.22
N ALA A 90 3.10 -11.88 -7.29
CA ALA A 90 2.18 -10.94 -6.67
C ALA A 90 2.90 -9.83 -5.91
N CYS A 91 3.98 -10.15 -5.20
CA CYS A 91 4.82 -9.15 -4.53
C CYS A 91 5.55 -8.24 -5.52
N ASP A 92 6.06 -8.76 -6.63
CA ASP A 92 6.73 -7.96 -7.65
C ASP A 92 5.75 -6.96 -8.29
N ASN A 93 4.56 -7.40 -8.67
CA ASN A 93 3.48 -6.54 -9.18
C ASN A 93 3.07 -5.46 -8.16
N PHE A 94 3.01 -5.82 -6.89
CA PHE A 94 2.69 -4.87 -5.81
C PHE A 94 3.79 -3.81 -5.66
N ASP A 95 5.06 -4.19 -5.71
CA ASP A 95 6.19 -3.27 -5.61
C ASP A 95 6.27 -2.33 -6.83
N GLU A 96 6.00 -2.82 -8.03
CA GLU A 96 5.89 -2.00 -9.24
C GLU A 96 4.76 -0.96 -9.11
N MET A 97 3.58 -1.38 -8.66
CA MET A 97 2.44 -0.50 -8.44
C MET A 97 2.79 0.60 -7.43
N ARG A 98 3.35 0.22 -6.28
CA ARG A 98 3.78 1.16 -5.23
C ARG A 98 4.82 2.16 -5.73
N THR A 99 5.77 1.71 -6.51
CA THR A 99 6.82 2.58 -7.08
C THR A 99 6.20 3.61 -8.01
N ARG A 100 5.30 3.18 -8.89
CA ARG A 100 4.61 4.07 -9.83
C ARG A 100 3.70 5.08 -9.12
N GLU A 101 2.93 4.61 -8.13
CA GLU A 101 2.06 5.50 -7.35
C GLU A 101 2.86 6.46 -6.49
N GLY A 102 3.93 5.96 -5.84
CA GLY A 102 4.83 6.78 -5.04
C GLY A 102 5.48 7.90 -5.85
N ALA A 103 5.92 7.61 -7.07
CA ALA A 103 6.49 8.63 -7.97
C ALA A 103 5.46 9.72 -8.32
N LYS A 104 4.22 9.34 -8.64
CA LYS A 104 3.14 10.30 -8.94
C LYS A 104 2.80 11.18 -7.73
N LEU A 105 2.70 10.58 -6.55
CA LEU A 105 2.44 11.31 -5.31
C LEU A 105 3.58 12.28 -4.98
N ALA A 106 4.83 11.86 -5.16
CA ALA A 106 5.99 12.72 -4.93
C ALA A 106 5.99 13.92 -5.89
N GLU A 107 5.62 13.71 -7.15
CA GLU A 107 5.48 14.78 -8.14
C GLU A 107 4.35 15.77 -7.75
N ASP A 108 3.17 15.28 -7.37
CA ASP A 108 2.05 16.13 -6.93
C ASP A 108 2.43 16.96 -5.69
N VAL A 109 3.09 16.35 -4.71
CA VAL A 109 3.57 17.06 -3.51
C VAL A 109 4.59 18.14 -3.87
N ARG A 110 5.55 17.87 -4.77
CA ARG A 110 6.52 18.87 -5.25
C ARG A 110 5.85 20.04 -5.96
N ASN A 111 4.87 19.76 -6.81
CA ASN A 111 4.13 20.81 -7.53
C ASN A 111 3.40 21.73 -6.53
N ARG A 112 2.76 21.16 -5.52
CA ARG A 112 2.09 21.94 -4.45
C ARG A 112 3.10 22.72 -3.61
N ALA A 113 4.24 22.14 -3.27
CA ALA A 113 5.31 22.82 -2.55
C ALA A 113 5.85 24.03 -3.35
N SER A 114 6.05 23.88 -4.65
CA SER A 114 6.48 24.97 -5.53
C SER A 114 5.43 26.10 -5.62
N GLU A 115 4.15 25.75 -5.62
CA GLU A 115 3.06 26.75 -5.55
C GLU A 115 3.09 27.53 -4.24
N ILE A 116 3.26 26.85 -3.12
CA ILE A 116 3.41 27.50 -1.79
C ILE A 116 4.64 28.43 -1.79
N GLU A 117 5.77 27.96 -2.32
CA GLU A 117 6.99 28.75 -2.40
C GLU A 117 6.80 30.03 -3.22
N ARG A 118 6.09 29.96 -4.34
CA ARG A 118 5.71 31.11 -5.15
C ARG A 118 4.84 32.10 -4.35
N MET A 119 3.83 31.58 -3.63
CA MET A 119 2.97 32.43 -2.78
C MET A 119 3.74 33.10 -1.63
N VAL A 120 4.68 32.40 -1.02
CA VAL A 120 5.59 32.97 -0.01
C VAL A 120 6.38 34.15 -0.61
N GLY A 121 6.94 33.99 -1.82
CA GLY A 121 7.62 35.07 -2.49
C GLY A 121 6.73 36.30 -2.77
N GLU A 122 5.46 36.09 -3.11
CA GLU A 122 4.49 37.19 -3.28
C GLU A 122 4.19 37.92 -1.96
N VAL A 123 4.08 37.16 -0.85
CA VAL A 123 3.86 37.74 0.49
C VAL A 123 5.06 38.58 0.91
N GLU A 124 6.28 38.08 0.72
CA GLU A 124 7.52 38.81 1.04
C GLU A 124 7.64 40.14 0.29
N VAL A 125 7.23 40.19 -0.98
CA VAL A 125 7.22 41.43 -1.78
C VAL A 125 6.11 42.36 -1.31
N ARG A 126 4.93 41.88 -1.00
CA ARG A 126 3.75 42.68 -0.65
C ARG A 126 3.80 43.22 0.78
N SER A 127 4.46 42.54 1.70
CA SER A 127 4.50 42.96 3.09
C SER A 127 5.09 44.39 3.29
N PRO A 128 6.26 44.75 2.74
CA PRO A 128 6.78 46.12 2.80
C PRO A 128 5.90 47.14 2.08
N GLU A 129 5.23 46.77 1.01
CA GLU A 129 4.31 47.66 0.27
C GLU A 129 3.11 48.04 1.10
N ARG A 130 2.54 47.06 1.84
CA ARG A 130 1.41 47.29 2.75
C ARG A 130 1.74 48.25 3.86
N VAL A 131 2.95 48.18 4.43
CA VAL A 131 3.42 49.15 5.45
C VAL A 131 3.51 50.54 4.86
N ARG A 132 4.03 50.70 3.64
CA ARG A 132 4.08 52.00 2.93
C ARG A 132 2.69 52.58 2.68
N GLU A 133 1.79 51.76 2.12
CA GLU A 133 0.41 52.17 1.89
C GLU A 133 -0.33 52.60 3.17
N TYR A 134 -0.10 51.86 4.28
CA TYR A 134 -0.68 52.18 5.56
C TYR A 134 -0.20 53.53 6.05
N ARG A 135 1.12 53.82 5.97
CA ARG A 135 1.73 55.11 6.35
C ARG A 135 1.12 56.23 5.52
N GLU A 136 0.98 56.08 4.22
CA GLU A 136 0.41 57.09 3.31
C GLU A 136 -1.06 57.38 3.64
N LYS A 137 -1.87 56.36 3.88
CA LYS A 137 -3.29 56.50 4.29
C LYS A 137 -3.41 57.19 5.65
N LEU A 138 -2.55 56.83 6.59
CA LEU A 138 -2.54 57.43 7.90
C LEU A 138 -2.22 58.94 7.80
N LEU A 139 -1.19 59.32 7.03
CA LEU A 139 -0.83 60.69 6.73
C LEU A 139 -1.98 61.46 6.10
N ALA A 140 -2.61 60.93 5.08
CA ALA A 140 -3.75 61.55 4.37
C ALA A 140 -4.92 61.82 5.36
N ARG A 141 -5.26 60.82 6.17
CA ARG A 141 -6.37 60.95 7.16
C ARG A 141 -6.08 61.97 8.26
N MET A 142 -4.81 62.01 8.71
CA MET A 142 -4.43 63.01 9.71
C MET A 142 -4.46 64.44 9.15
N LYS A 143 -4.04 64.65 7.90
CA LYS A 143 -4.18 65.96 7.22
C LYS A 143 -5.63 66.38 7.09
N GLU A 144 -6.55 65.45 6.78
CA GLU A 144 -7.98 65.75 6.68
C GLU A 144 -8.59 66.14 8.03
N VAL A 145 -8.24 65.43 9.13
CA VAL A 145 -8.83 65.63 10.46
C VAL A 145 -8.25 66.87 11.18
N LEU A 146 -6.98 67.15 10.97
CA LEU A 146 -6.27 68.22 11.73
C LEU A 146 -6.30 69.58 11.01
N ALA A 147 -6.79 69.67 9.79
CA ALA A 147 -7.02 70.84 8.94
C ALA A 147 -5.87 71.89 8.96
N ASP A 148 -5.56 72.52 10.10
CA ASP A 148 -4.56 73.59 10.25
C ASP A 148 -3.56 73.34 11.38
N THR A 149 -3.57 72.20 12.03
CA THR A 149 -2.66 71.88 13.13
C THR A 149 -1.44 71.15 12.62
N SER A 150 -0.24 71.48 13.10
CA SER A 150 1.01 70.80 12.73
C SER A 150 0.94 69.28 13.05
N ILE A 151 1.16 68.46 12.06
CA ILE A 151 1.19 67.01 12.22
C ILE A 151 2.52 66.59 12.85
N ASP A 152 2.45 65.88 13.95
CA ASP A 152 3.64 65.27 14.57
C ASP A 152 4.04 64.01 13.76
N GLU A 153 5.03 64.17 12.90
CA GLU A 153 5.55 63.07 12.06
C GLU A 153 6.09 61.92 12.90
N THR A 154 6.55 62.15 14.11
CA THR A 154 7.04 61.11 15.02
C THR A 154 5.95 60.12 15.40
N ARG A 155 4.72 60.61 15.60
CA ARG A 155 3.57 59.73 15.89
C ARG A 155 3.20 58.87 14.70
N ILE A 156 3.28 59.39 13.47
CA ILE A 156 3.00 58.66 12.26
C ILE A 156 4.01 57.54 12.05
N VAL A 157 5.29 57.84 12.25
CA VAL A 157 6.37 56.83 12.16
C VAL A 157 6.19 55.76 13.23
N THR A 158 5.82 56.13 14.45
CA THR A 158 5.56 55.19 15.54
C THR A 158 4.39 54.28 15.23
N GLU A 159 3.26 54.78 14.74
CA GLU A 159 2.10 53.97 14.36
C GLU A 159 2.39 53.08 13.18
N ALA A 160 3.15 53.54 12.18
CA ALA A 160 3.59 52.74 11.05
C ALA A 160 4.55 51.60 11.48
N ALA A 161 5.44 51.89 12.46
CA ALA A 161 6.32 50.87 13.03
C ALA A 161 5.53 49.79 13.81
N ILE A 162 4.55 50.21 14.63
CA ILE A 162 3.65 49.25 15.32
C ILE A 162 2.85 48.42 14.34
N TYR A 163 2.40 49.03 13.24
CA TYR A 163 1.70 48.30 12.20
C TYR A 163 2.64 47.29 11.49
N ALA A 164 3.87 47.71 11.16
CA ALA A 164 4.87 46.81 10.55
C ALA A 164 5.18 45.62 11.45
N ASP A 165 5.35 45.85 12.75
CA ASP A 165 5.61 44.80 13.74
C ASP A 165 4.43 43.80 13.83
N LYS A 166 3.19 44.33 13.88
CA LYS A 166 1.98 43.49 13.92
C LYS A 166 1.71 42.69 12.62
N THR A 167 2.24 43.13 11.48
CA THR A 167 2.07 42.51 10.18
C THR A 167 3.35 41.83 9.68
N ALA A 168 4.38 41.77 10.55
CA ALA A 168 5.62 41.09 10.23
C ALA A 168 5.36 39.59 9.93
N VAL A 169 5.78 39.15 8.76
CA VAL A 169 5.63 37.76 8.29
C VAL A 169 6.99 37.12 8.03
N ASP A 170 8.07 37.86 8.28
CA ASP A 170 9.41 37.46 7.87
C ASP A 170 9.87 36.16 8.55
N GLU A 171 9.56 36.01 9.85
CA GLU A 171 9.93 34.80 10.60
C GLU A 171 9.17 33.59 10.06
N GLU A 172 7.87 33.73 9.81
CA GLU A 172 7.04 32.63 9.34
C GLU A 172 7.35 32.24 7.89
N THR A 173 7.70 33.22 7.03
CA THR A 173 8.11 32.91 5.65
C THR A 173 9.46 32.19 5.61
N VAL A 174 10.42 32.58 6.43
CA VAL A 174 11.72 31.89 6.58
C VAL A 174 11.52 30.47 7.10
N ARG A 175 10.67 30.30 8.13
CA ARG A 175 10.32 28.99 8.70
C ARG A 175 9.66 28.09 7.64
N LEU A 176 8.70 28.61 6.91
CA LEU A 176 8.00 27.87 5.87
C LEU A 176 8.94 27.46 4.71
N ARG A 177 9.86 28.33 4.29
CA ARG A 177 10.90 27.97 3.31
C ARG A 177 11.80 26.83 3.81
N SER A 178 12.19 26.86 5.08
CA SER A 178 12.97 25.80 5.71
C SER A 178 12.22 24.46 5.68
N HIS A 179 10.92 24.48 5.97
CA HIS A 179 10.09 23.27 5.91
C HIS A 179 9.92 22.74 4.48
N LEU A 180 9.76 23.63 3.49
CA LEU A 180 9.68 23.22 2.07
C LEU A 180 10.98 22.56 1.60
N GLN A 181 12.13 23.06 2.01
CA GLN A 181 13.42 22.42 1.71
C GLN A 181 13.56 21.06 2.39
N GLN A 182 13.11 20.92 3.65
CA GLN A 182 13.09 19.63 4.35
C GLN A 182 12.16 18.63 3.66
N LEU A 183 11.00 19.10 3.19
CA LEU A 183 10.03 18.29 2.43
C LEU A 183 10.67 17.70 1.18
N ASP A 184 11.33 18.51 0.38
CA ASP A 184 12.00 18.04 -0.84
C ASP A 184 13.13 17.05 -0.50
N GLY A 185 13.91 17.32 0.53
CA GLY A 185 14.93 16.39 1.03
C GLY A 185 14.36 15.02 1.41
N MET A 186 13.21 15.01 2.12
CA MET A 186 12.54 13.77 2.52
C MET A 186 11.96 13.00 1.32
N LEU A 187 11.46 13.69 0.29
CA LEU A 187 10.94 13.05 -0.92
C LEU A 187 12.02 12.35 -1.76
N ASN A 188 13.29 12.68 -1.52
CA ASN A 188 14.44 12.05 -2.17
C ASN A 188 15.06 10.93 -1.31
N GLU A 189 14.58 10.68 -0.08
CA GLU A 189 15.08 9.59 0.77
C GLU A 189 14.62 8.21 0.24
N VAL A 190 15.53 7.24 0.27
CA VAL A 190 15.23 5.84 -0.08
C VAL A 190 14.44 5.12 1.04
N LYS A 191 14.53 5.62 2.26
CA LYS A 191 13.87 5.03 3.44
C LYS A 191 12.41 5.50 3.56
N PRO A 192 11.53 4.69 4.20
CA PRO A 192 10.15 5.11 4.44
C PRO A 192 10.08 6.38 5.28
N VAL A 193 9.57 7.47 4.71
CA VAL A 193 9.52 8.80 5.34
C VAL A 193 8.12 9.24 5.78
N GLY A 194 7.07 8.45 5.56
CA GLY A 194 5.69 8.87 5.76
C GLY A 194 5.41 9.55 7.12
N ARG A 195 5.93 9.02 8.25
CA ARG A 195 5.75 9.67 9.57
C ARG A 195 6.45 11.02 9.69
N LYS A 196 7.62 11.15 9.06
CA LYS A 196 8.36 12.42 9.06
C LYS A 196 7.62 13.46 8.24
N LEU A 197 7.06 13.05 7.10
CA LEU A 197 6.24 13.90 6.24
C LEU A 197 4.97 14.35 6.97
N ASP A 198 4.25 13.43 7.62
CA ASP A 198 3.05 13.77 8.42
C ASP A 198 3.37 14.81 9.47
N PHE A 199 4.48 14.64 10.21
CA PHE A 199 4.93 15.59 11.22
C PHE A 199 5.29 16.94 10.61
N LEU A 200 6.08 16.94 9.53
CA LEU A 200 6.48 18.18 8.86
C LEU A 200 5.28 18.98 8.34
N VAL A 201 4.29 18.32 7.75
CA VAL A 201 3.05 18.98 7.28
C VAL A 201 2.26 19.56 8.44
N GLN A 202 2.26 18.92 9.60
CA GLN A 202 1.63 19.48 10.81
C GLN A 202 2.36 20.74 11.31
N GLU A 203 3.68 20.78 11.23
CA GLU A 203 4.49 21.96 11.59
C GLU A 203 4.32 23.13 10.60
N MET A 204 3.93 22.86 9.37
CA MET A 204 3.65 23.87 8.33
C MET A 204 2.25 24.50 8.45
N ASN A 205 1.37 23.94 9.27
CA ASN A 205 -0.03 24.38 9.41
C ASN A 205 -0.21 25.23 10.65
#